data_38884207f6f4c4012438bee520c0e0c0
#
_entry.id   38884207f6f4c4012438bee520c0e0c0
#
_cell.length_a   1.000
_cell.length_b   1.000
_cell.length_c   1.000
_cell.angle_alpha   90.00
_cell.angle_beta   90.00
_cell.angle_gamma   90.00
#
_symmetry.space_group_name_H-M   'P 1'
#
loop_
_entity.id
_entity.type
_entity.pdbx_description
1 polymer ?
#
loop_
_entity_poly.entity_id
_entity_poly.type
_entity_poly.pdbx_seq_one_letter_code
_entity_poly.pdbx_strand_id
1 'polypeptide(L)'
;MTDVARVMAGNPQVNKSLYRAIRFMVHDAAIVIDLPDGTRTLILREIEMDRAKKHARADHVFGYSDFTPSGGLSGDRDTAAAQSTAECLRRNGITTVIADRTLPLMYVHFIEAAGMRVNLDQDMGVLDRRVKDAEEL
;
A
#
# COMPACT_ATOMS: atom_id res chain seq x y z
N MET A 1 17.05 2.40 10.41
CA MET A 1 15.97 3.42 10.44
C MET A 1 14.67 2.73 10.71
N THR A 2 14.08 2.99 11.85
CA THR A 2 12.88 2.29 12.30
C THR A 2 11.57 3.02 11.95
N ASP A 3 11.67 4.17 11.29
CA ASP A 3 10.56 5.06 10.99
C ASP A 3 10.33 5.30 9.49
N VAL A 4 10.94 4.47 8.65
CA VAL A 4 10.82 4.56 7.19
C VAL A 4 10.02 3.37 6.66
N ALA A 5 8.98 3.63 5.88
CA ALA A 5 8.19 2.61 5.21
C ALA A 5 8.19 2.81 3.70
N ARG A 6 8.02 1.73 2.96
CA ARG A 6 7.87 1.76 1.50
C ARG A 6 6.39 1.50 1.17
N VAL A 7 5.83 2.31 0.29
CA VAL A 7 4.41 2.23 -0.04
C VAL A 7 4.18 2.14 -1.54
N MET A 8 3.38 1.17 -1.94
CA MET A 8 2.83 1.08 -3.30
C MET A 8 1.31 0.99 -3.17
N ALA A 9 0.59 1.65 -4.06
CA ALA A 9 -0.87 1.61 -4.05
C ALA A 9 -1.41 1.76 -5.47
N GLY A 10 -2.58 1.19 -5.69
CA GLY A 10 -3.28 1.28 -6.97
C GLY A 10 -4.08 0.03 -7.24
N ASN A 11 -4.45 -0.16 -8.48
CA ASN A 11 -5.19 -1.34 -8.91
C ASN A 11 -4.21 -2.35 -9.53
N PRO A 12 -4.08 -3.56 -8.96
CA PRO A 12 -3.13 -4.56 -9.49
C PRO A 12 -3.45 -5.02 -10.92
N GLN A 13 -4.66 -4.79 -11.42
CA GLN A 13 -4.99 -5.10 -12.82
C GLN A 13 -4.18 -4.25 -13.79
N VAL A 14 -3.86 -3.01 -13.44
CA VAL A 14 -3.13 -2.07 -14.29
C VAL A 14 -1.74 -1.73 -13.75
N ASN A 15 -1.52 -1.88 -12.47
CA ASN A 15 -0.22 -1.63 -11.84
C ASN A 15 0.54 -2.95 -11.70
N LYS A 16 1.40 -3.24 -12.65
CA LYS A 16 2.13 -4.51 -12.70
C LYS A 16 3.14 -4.65 -11.57
N SER A 17 3.75 -3.56 -11.13
CA SER A 17 4.67 -3.59 -9.98
C SER A 17 3.95 -3.99 -8.71
N LEU A 18 2.76 -3.45 -8.50
CA LEU A 18 1.91 -3.79 -7.36
C LEU A 18 1.48 -5.27 -7.41
N TYR A 19 0.99 -5.73 -8.57
CA TYR A 19 0.62 -7.14 -8.73
C TYR A 19 1.79 -8.06 -8.43
N ARG A 20 2.98 -7.74 -8.95
CA ARG A 20 4.18 -8.53 -8.71
C ARG A 20 4.49 -8.62 -7.21
N ALA A 21 4.30 -7.52 -6.48
CA ALA A 21 4.58 -7.48 -5.04
C ALA A 21 3.65 -8.40 -4.25
N ILE A 22 2.37 -8.41 -4.56
CA ILE A 22 1.37 -9.15 -3.76
C ILE A 22 0.88 -10.44 -4.39
N ARG A 23 1.08 -10.63 -5.70
CA ARG A 23 0.60 -11.80 -6.46
C ARG A 23 -0.87 -12.09 -6.23
N PHE A 24 -1.66 -11.04 -6.18
CA PHE A 24 -3.07 -11.12 -5.88
C PHE A 24 -3.84 -10.07 -6.69
N MET A 25 -4.97 -10.48 -7.27
CA MET A 25 -5.75 -9.63 -8.15
C MET A 25 -7.04 -9.18 -7.48
N VAL A 26 -7.26 -7.87 -7.41
CA VAL A 26 -8.52 -7.26 -6.97
C VAL A 26 -8.88 -6.15 -7.97
N HIS A 27 -10.14 -5.73 -7.95
CA HIS A 27 -10.66 -4.70 -8.86
C HIS A 27 -10.62 -3.30 -8.27
N ASP A 28 -10.35 -3.18 -6.98
CA ASP A 28 -10.28 -1.91 -6.26
C ASP A 28 -8.85 -1.63 -5.82
N ALA A 29 -8.62 -0.45 -5.24
CA ALA A 29 -7.30 -0.07 -4.76
C ALA A 29 -6.81 -1.04 -3.69
N ALA A 30 -5.58 -1.53 -3.87
CA ALA A 30 -4.83 -2.29 -2.89
C ALA A 30 -3.58 -1.51 -2.52
N ILE A 31 -3.21 -1.55 -1.25
CA ILE A 31 -2.07 -0.82 -0.73
C ILE A 31 -1.10 -1.80 -0.09
N VAL A 32 0.17 -1.71 -0.50
CA VAL A 32 1.25 -2.50 0.08
C VAL A 32 2.16 -1.56 0.86
N ILE A 33 2.37 -1.89 2.13
CA ILE A 33 3.26 -1.15 3.01
C ILE A 33 4.33 -2.10 3.53
N ASP A 34 5.57 -1.84 3.17
CA ASP A 34 6.71 -2.56 3.73
C ASP A 34 7.23 -1.77 4.93
N LEU A 35 7.04 -2.32 6.12
CA LEU A 35 7.39 -1.69 7.38
C LEU A 35 8.86 -1.89 7.75
N PRO A 36 9.41 -1.02 8.62
CA PRO A 36 10.83 -1.12 8.99
C PRO A 36 11.20 -2.43 9.71
N ASP A 37 10.23 -3.14 10.28
CA ASP A 37 10.47 -4.43 10.93
C ASP A 37 10.61 -5.59 9.94
N GLY A 38 10.51 -5.33 8.65
CA GLY A 38 10.62 -6.33 7.61
C GLY A 38 9.31 -7.00 7.22
N THR A 39 8.21 -6.64 7.86
CA THR A 39 6.89 -7.20 7.51
C THR A 39 6.20 -6.41 6.43
N ARG A 40 5.34 -7.08 5.69
CA ARG A 40 4.51 -6.48 4.63
C ARG A 40 3.05 -6.46 5.05
N THR A 41 2.44 -5.30 5.00
CA THR A 41 1.02 -5.09 5.28
C THR A 41 0.29 -4.83 3.96
N LEU A 42 -0.83 -5.51 3.76
CA LEU A 42 -1.72 -5.30 2.62
C LEU A 42 -3.04 -4.73 3.14
N ILE A 43 -3.48 -3.62 2.56
CA ILE A 43 -4.78 -3.00 2.86
C ILE A 43 -5.63 -3.06 1.60
N LEU A 44 -6.87 -3.54 1.73
CA LEU A 44 -7.80 -3.64 0.61
C LEU A 44 -9.24 -3.60 1.13
N ARG A 45 -10.22 -3.72 0.22
CA ARG A 45 -11.63 -3.74 0.64
C ARG A 45 -11.90 -4.94 1.53
N GLU A 46 -12.76 -4.73 2.53
CA GLU A 46 -13.11 -5.76 3.51
C GLU A 46 -13.63 -7.05 2.86
N ILE A 47 -14.36 -6.92 1.77
CA ILE A 47 -14.92 -8.07 1.05
C ILE A 47 -13.85 -9.00 0.48
N GLU A 48 -12.62 -8.48 0.27
CA GLU A 48 -11.52 -9.26 -0.29
C GLU A 48 -10.59 -9.85 0.78
N MET A 49 -10.80 -9.53 2.06
CA MET A 49 -9.84 -9.89 3.11
C MET A 49 -9.61 -11.39 3.25
N ASP A 50 -10.68 -12.18 3.25
CA ASP A 50 -10.54 -13.64 3.45
C ASP A 50 -9.77 -14.28 2.31
N ARG A 51 -10.04 -13.88 1.09
CA ARG A 51 -9.34 -14.39 -0.09
C ARG A 51 -7.87 -13.94 -0.08
N ALA A 52 -7.62 -12.69 0.31
CA ALA A 52 -6.26 -12.15 0.38
C ALA A 52 -5.43 -12.86 1.45
N LYS A 53 -6.00 -13.16 2.61
CA LYS A 53 -5.30 -13.88 3.67
C LYS A 53 -4.82 -15.27 3.22
N LYS A 54 -5.54 -15.89 2.30
CA LYS A 54 -5.19 -17.22 1.79
C LYS A 54 -4.20 -17.19 0.64
N HIS A 55 -4.20 -16.13 -0.18
CA HIS A 55 -3.52 -16.16 -1.48
C HIS A 55 -2.53 -15.03 -1.73
N ALA A 56 -2.65 -13.89 -1.04
CA ALA A 56 -1.78 -12.75 -1.25
C ALA A 56 -0.43 -12.92 -0.55
N ARG A 57 0.62 -12.34 -1.12
CA ARG A 57 1.96 -12.30 -0.52
C ARG A 57 2.05 -11.11 0.43
N ALA A 58 1.59 -11.31 1.67
CA ALA A 58 1.65 -10.30 2.72
C ALA A 58 1.66 -10.99 4.08
N ASP A 59 2.29 -10.35 5.06
CA ASP A 59 2.34 -10.86 6.43
C ASP A 59 1.05 -10.51 7.18
N HIS A 60 0.48 -9.35 6.89
CA HIS A 60 -0.75 -8.87 7.52
C HIS A 60 -1.71 -8.36 6.46
N VAL A 61 -3.00 -8.64 6.62
CA VAL A 61 -4.05 -8.21 5.71
C VAL A 61 -5.12 -7.47 6.51
N PHE A 62 -5.44 -6.26 6.08
CA PHE A 62 -6.44 -5.41 6.73
C PHE A 62 -7.42 -4.86 5.70
N GLY A 63 -8.61 -4.48 6.17
CA GLY A 63 -9.56 -3.70 5.39
C GLY A 63 -9.35 -2.21 5.63
N TYR A 64 -9.97 -1.37 4.80
CA TYR A 64 -9.85 0.09 4.94
C TYR A 64 -10.29 0.56 6.33
N SER A 65 -11.38 -0.01 6.86
CA SER A 65 -11.94 0.43 8.13
C SER A 65 -11.08 0.09 9.34
N ASP A 66 -10.13 -0.83 9.20
CA ASP A 66 -9.20 -1.16 10.29
C ASP A 66 -8.32 0.03 10.65
N PHE A 67 -8.13 0.98 9.73
CA PHE A 67 -7.34 2.18 9.95
C PHE A 67 -8.19 3.43 9.72
N THR A 68 -9.26 3.55 10.49
CA THR A 68 -10.15 4.71 10.43
C THR A 68 -9.53 5.85 11.24
N PRO A 69 -9.26 7.01 10.62
CA PRO A 69 -8.76 8.17 11.34
C PRO A 69 -9.85 8.78 12.23
N SER A 70 -9.46 9.70 13.12
CA SER A 70 -10.39 10.31 14.08
C SER A 70 -11.57 11.00 13.41
N GLY A 71 -11.39 11.55 12.20
CA GLY A 71 -12.45 12.19 11.43
C GLY A 71 -13.33 11.24 10.63
N GLY A 72 -13.07 9.92 10.70
CA GLY A 72 -13.78 8.92 9.92
C GLY A 72 -13.23 8.77 8.51
N LEU A 73 -13.74 7.78 7.79
CA LEU A 73 -13.40 7.55 6.38
C LEU A 73 -14.41 8.22 5.46
N SER A 74 -13.93 8.69 4.31
CA SER A 74 -14.80 9.22 3.26
C SER A 74 -15.75 8.16 2.73
N GLY A 75 -16.91 8.58 2.24
CA GLY A 75 -17.80 7.70 1.48
C GLY A 75 -17.28 7.37 0.09
N ASP A 76 -16.33 8.15 -0.42
CA ASP A 76 -15.63 7.84 -1.66
C ASP A 76 -14.55 6.78 -1.40
N ARG A 77 -14.62 5.67 -2.13
CA ARG A 77 -13.77 4.50 -1.88
C ARG A 77 -12.28 4.79 -2.08
N ASP A 78 -11.93 5.51 -3.12
CA ASP A 78 -10.52 5.82 -3.39
C ASP A 78 -9.95 6.76 -2.34
N THR A 79 -10.75 7.73 -1.91
CA THR A 79 -10.36 8.63 -0.82
C THR A 79 -10.20 7.87 0.49
N ALA A 80 -11.13 6.96 0.79
CA ALA A 80 -11.07 6.14 2.00
C ALA A 80 -9.80 5.28 2.02
N ALA A 81 -9.42 4.71 0.88
CA ALA A 81 -8.19 3.93 0.77
C ALA A 81 -6.95 4.77 1.11
N ALA A 82 -6.88 5.99 0.60
CA ALA A 82 -5.76 6.90 0.88
C ALA A 82 -5.74 7.32 2.36
N GLN A 83 -6.92 7.63 2.93
CA GLN A 83 -7.02 7.97 4.35
C GLN A 83 -6.59 6.82 5.26
N SER A 84 -7.02 5.60 4.94
CA SER A 84 -6.64 4.39 5.67
C SER A 84 -5.13 4.17 5.64
N THR A 85 -4.50 4.38 4.49
CA THR A 85 -3.06 4.26 4.33
C THR A 85 -2.32 5.22 5.25
N ALA A 86 -2.70 6.49 5.24
CA ALA A 86 -2.08 7.50 6.09
C ALA A 86 -2.24 7.17 7.59
N GLU A 87 -3.42 6.69 7.98
CA GLU A 87 -3.66 6.32 9.38
C GLU A 87 -2.84 5.10 9.81
N CYS A 88 -2.72 4.10 8.95
CA CYS A 88 -1.89 2.93 9.21
C CYS A 88 -0.43 3.34 9.45
N LEU A 89 0.11 4.18 8.58
CA LEU A 89 1.48 4.66 8.71
C LEU A 89 1.66 5.47 9.99
N ARG A 90 0.71 6.34 10.31
CA ARG A 90 0.76 7.15 11.52
C ARG A 90 0.79 6.26 12.78
N ARG A 91 -0.07 5.25 12.84
CA ARG A 91 -0.14 4.33 13.99
C ARG A 91 1.13 3.50 14.16
N ASN A 92 1.86 3.28 13.07
CA ASN A 92 3.12 2.55 13.10
C ASN A 92 4.34 3.45 13.35
N GLY A 93 4.12 4.72 13.65
CA GLY A 93 5.21 5.65 13.99
C GLY A 93 6.09 6.02 12.81
N ILE A 94 5.58 5.92 11.60
CA ILE A 94 6.33 6.24 10.38
C ILE A 94 6.47 7.75 10.25
N THR A 95 7.67 8.22 9.93
CA THR A 95 7.96 9.63 9.69
C THR A 95 8.30 9.90 8.23
N THR A 96 8.83 8.90 7.53
CA THR A 96 9.23 9.03 6.12
C THR A 96 8.68 7.85 5.32
N VAL A 97 8.08 8.17 4.17
CA VAL A 97 7.55 7.18 3.25
C VAL A 97 8.35 7.24 1.96
N ILE A 98 8.80 6.08 1.50
CA ILE A 98 9.42 5.92 0.19
C ILE A 98 8.33 5.42 -0.75
N ALA A 99 8.03 6.19 -1.78
CA ALA A 99 6.96 5.89 -2.73
C ALA A 99 7.53 5.52 -4.09
N ASP A 100 6.90 4.55 -4.75
CA ASP A 100 7.20 4.30 -6.15
C ASP A 100 6.58 5.40 -7.03
N ARG A 101 6.97 5.45 -8.30
CA ARG A 101 6.53 6.49 -9.22
C ARG A 101 5.05 6.41 -9.59
N THR A 102 4.36 5.33 -9.25
CA THR A 102 2.94 5.14 -9.58
C THR A 102 2.02 5.48 -8.42
N LEU A 103 2.55 5.85 -7.25
CA LEU A 103 1.70 6.17 -6.11
C LEU A 103 0.80 7.37 -6.45
N PRO A 104 -0.55 7.20 -6.37
CA PRO A 104 -1.44 8.30 -6.70
C PRO A 104 -1.21 9.52 -5.80
N LEU A 105 -1.35 10.71 -6.39
CA LEU A 105 -1.10 11.96 -5.68
C LEU A 105 -2.00 12.12 -4.44
N MET A 106 -3.22 11.59 -4.48
CA MET A 106 -4.12 11.65 -3.33
C MET A 106 -3.54 10.97 -2.10
N TYR A 107 -2.79 9.87 -2.28
CA TYR A 107 -2.11 9.20 -1.18
C TYR A 107 -1.02 10.09 -0.60
N VAL A 108 -0.24 10.73 -1.46
CA VAL A 108 0.80 11.68 -1.03
C VAL A 108 0.17 12.80 -0.21
N HIS A 109 -0.96 13.34 -0.67
CA HIS A 109 -1.68 14.40 0.02
C HIS A 109 -2.04 14.01 1.46
N PHE A 110 -2.68 12.86 1.65
CA PHE A 110 -3.11 12.43 2.98
C PHE A 110 -1.94 12.02 3.88
N ILE A 111 -0.91 11.40 3.32
CA ILE A 111 0.29 11.03 4.07
C ILE A 111 1.00 12.29 4.58
N GLU A 112 1.19 13.29 3.72
CA GLU A 112 1.82 14.55 4.13
C GLU A 112 0.96 15.33 5.10
N ALA A 113 -0.35 15.34 4.92
CA ALA A 113 -1.28 15.98 5.85
C ALA A 113 -1.23 15.36 7.25
N ALA A 114 -0.88 14.07 7.34
CA ALA A 114 -0.71 13.37 8.62
C ALA A 114 0.67 13.63 9.27
N GLY A 115 1.51 14.47 8.66
CA GLY A 115 2.80 14.87 9.22
C GLY A 115 4.00 14.07 8.76
N MET A 116 3.83 13.21 7.77
CA MET A 116 4.92 12.39 7.25
C MET A 116 5.52 13.02 5.99
N ARG A 117 6.78 12.68 5.71
CA ARG A 117 7.48 13.09 4.50
C ARG A 117 7.36 11.98 3.45
N VAL A 118 7.14 12.35 2.19
CA VAL A 118 7.12 11.38 1.09
C VAL A 118 8.28 11.67 0.14
N ASN A 119 9.10 10.65 -0.10
CA ASN A 119 10.22 10.72 -1.03
C ASN A 119 10.00 9.73 -2.17
N LEU A 120 10.29 10.16 -3.37
CA LEU A 120 10.17 9.33 -4.56
C LEU A 120 11.41 8.45 -4.72
N ASP A 121 11.20 7.14 -4.93
CA ASP A 121 12.20 6.24 -5.47
C ASP A 121 11.71 5.80 -6.85
N GLN A 122 12.24 6.42 -7.90
CA GLN A 122 11.77 6.16 -9.26
C GLN A 122 12.14 4.77 -9.79
N ASP A 123 13.07 4.09 -9.13
CA ASP A 123 13.47 2.73 -9.52
C ASP A 123 12.73 1.64 -8.76
N MET A 124 12.00 1.99 -7.72
CA MET A 124 11.23 1.04 -6.91
C MET A 124 10.20 0.31 -7.77
N GLY A 125 10.27 -1.01 -7.77
CA GLY A 125 9.40 -1.87 -8.58
C GLY A 125 9.81 -2.00 -10.03
N VAL A 126 10.64 -1.10 -10.56
CA VAL A 126 11.05 -1.10 -11.97
C VAL A 126 12.06 -2.21 -12.24
N LEU A 127 13.08 -2.33 -11.39
CA LEU A 127 14.08 -3.38 -11.51
C LEU A 127 13.46 -4.76 -11.33
N ASP A 128 12.53 -4.89 -10.41
CA ASP A 128 11.82 -6.14 -10.16
C ASP A 128 11.03 -6.58 -11.38
N ARG A 129 10.47 -5.64 -12.16
CA ARG A 129 9.73 -5.97 -13.38
C ARG A 129 10.63 -6.38 -14.52
N ARG A 130 11.89 -6.00 -14.49
CA ARG A 130 12.86 -6.37 -15.54
C ARG A 130 13.38 -7.79 -15.37
N VAL A 131 13.29 -8.34 -14.17
CA VAL A 131 13.71 -9.70 -13.85
C VAL A 131 12.46 -10.54 -13.67
N LYS A 132 12.16 -11.41 -14.64
CA LYS A 132 11.00 -12.30 -14.55
C LYS A 132 11.34 -13.50 -13.67
N ASP A 133 10.43 -13.82 -12.74
CA ASP A 133 10.55 -15.03 -11.95
C ASP A 133 9.91 -16.22 -12.67
N ALA A 134 9.98 -17.39 -12.04
CA ALA A 134 9.46 -18.63 -12.64
C ALA A 134 7.95 -18.58 -12.90
N GLU A 135 7.20 -17.78 -12.14
CA GLU A 135 5.76 -17.65 -12.32
C GLU A 135 5.39 -16.85 -13.58
N GLU A 136 6.28 -15.98 -14.01
CA GLU A 136 6.06 -15.10 -15.17
C GLU A 136 6.53 -15.72 -16.49
N LEU A 137 7.35 -16.72 -16.40
CA LEU A 137 7.88 -17.41 -17.57
C LEU A 137 6.93 -18.52 -18.03
#